data_27af25d99d3b1887770d4ac54db52d09
#
_entry.id   27af25d99d3b1887770d4ac54db52d09
#
_cell.length_a   1.000
_cell.length_b   1.000
_cell.length_c   1.000
_cell.angle_alpha   90.00
_cell.angle_beta   90.00
_cell.angle_gamma   90.00
#
_symmetry.space_group_name_H-M   'P 1'
#
loop_
_entity.id
_entity.type
_entity.pdbx_description
1 polymer ?
#
loop_
_entity_poly.entity_id
_entity_poly.type
_entity_poly.pdbx_seq_one_letter_code
_entity_poly.pdbx_strand_id
1 'polypeptide(L)'
;MANEIYIAMKLNTLLLSISCAALTLPLFAQNTRMETFCNPLNVDYTYMIYNSDKDISYRSGADPAVVEFRGKYYMFVTRSHGYWHSTDLQNWNFIPAPANWYPQGCNAPAAHNYKDSLLYVCGDPSGSMSVLYTDDPKKGDWKGVPAILHDLQDPDLFIDDDGKAYMFWGSSNVFLIRGIELDRNHRFLPKGEKKELFGLDLANHGWERFGENHVSDSDLGGFIEGPWMTKHNGKYYLQYGSPGTEFNVYGDGVYVADHPMGPYTYQKHNPVSYKPGGFMNGAGHGSSVLGPDSTYWHFASMSLSINVNWERRLCMFPMGFDNDGIMFCDTRFGDYPHYAPAVPGKKGEFRGWMLL
;
A
#
# COMPACT_ATOMS: atom_id res chain seq x y z
N MET A 1 9.69 43.72 -59.28
CA MET A 1 8.62 43.32 -58.29
C MET A 1 8.21 41.87 -58.44
N ALA A 2 7.86 41.33 -59.61
CA ALA A 2 7.41 39.90 -59.67
C ALA A 2 8.51 38.87 -59.35
N ASN A 3 9.78 39.13 -59.71
CA ASN A 3 10.89 38.20 -59.41
C ASN A 3 11.30 38.17 -57.91
N GLU A 4 11.18 39.29 -57.23
CA GLU A 4 11.53 39.33 -55.76
C GLU A 4 10.47 38.61 -54.89
N ILE A 5 9.20 38.71 -55.33
CA ILE A 5 8.11 37.97 -54.59
C ILE A 5 8.25 36.45 -54.77
N TYR A 6 8.70 36.00 -55.99
CA TYR A 6 8.89 34.58 -56.26
C TYR A 6 10.07 33.99 -55.50
N ILE A 7 11.15 34.74 -55.29
CA ILE A 7 12.29 34.31 -54.48
C ILE A 7 11.92 34.28 -52.99
N ALA A 8 11.17 35.26 -52.50
CA ALA A 8 10.70 35.28 -51.12
C ALA A 8 9.75 34.13 -50.80
N MET A 9 8.85 33.76 -51.71
CA MET A 9 7.97 32.60 -51.55
C MET A 9 8.75 31.27 -51.55
N LYS A 10 9.77 31.10 -52.40
CA LYS A 10 10.61 29.89 -52.39
C LYS A 10 11.47 29.77 -51.13
N LEU A 11 11.97 30.90 -50.63
CA LEU A 11 12.76 30.89 -49.37
C LEU A 11 11.88 30.53 -48.15
N ASN A 12 10.68 31.07 -48.09
CA ASN A 12 9.74 30.75 -47.01
C ASN A 12 9.25 29.27 -47.05
N THR A 13 9.05 28.72 -48.28
CA THR A 13 8.69 27.31 -48.41
C THR A 13 9.84 26.39 -48.03
N LEU A 14 11.10 26.78 -48.32
CA LEU A 14 12.28 26.03 -47.93
C LEU A 14 12.52 26.09 -46.41
N LEU A 15 12.29 27.24 -45.78
CA LEU A 15 12.40 27.42 -44.34
C LEU A 15 11.29 26.67 -43.59
N LEU A 16 10.06 26.62 -44.11
CA LEU A 16 8.99 25.81 -43.52
C LEU A 16 9.27 24.30 -43.64
N SER A 17 9.84 23.84 -44.76
CA SER A 17 10.19 22.41 -44.91
C SER A 17 11.37 21.99 -44.02
N ILE A 18 12.33 22.87 -43.75
CA ILE A 18 13.42 22.61 -42.80
C ILE A 18 12.91 22.62 -41.36
N SER A 19 11.96 23.48 -41.00
CA SER A 19 11.35 23.51 -39.68
C SER A 19 10.50 22.27 -39.38
N CYS A 20 9.81 21.72 -40.37
CA CYS A 20 9.07 20.46 -40.20
C CYS A 20 9.98 19.22 -40.18
N ALA A 21 11.14 19.25 -40.86
CA ALA A 21 12.08 18.14 -40.85
C ALA A 21 12.90 18.07 -39.56
N ALA A 22 13.04 19.19 -38.84
CA ALA A 22 13.75 19.23 -37.56
C ALA A 22 12.91 18.74 -36.37
N LEU A 23 11.60 18.53 -36.54
CA LEU A 23 10.69 18.08 -35.50
C LEU A 23 10.37 16.57 -35.55
N THR A 24 10.85 15.86 -36.55
CA THR A 24 10.86 14.41 -36.56
C THR A 24 12.21 13.90 -36.03
N LEU A 25 12.52 14.19 -34.77
CA LEU A 25 13.46 13.32 -34.06
C LEU A 25 12.82 11.93 -34.12
N PRO A 26 13.53 10.90 -34.64
CA PRO A 26 13.03 9.56 -34.50
C PRO A 26 12.87 9.32 -32.97
N LEU A 27 11.65 9.16 -32.53
CA LEU A 27 11.43 8.40 -31.30
C LEU A 27 12.05 7.03 -31.61
N PHE A 28 13.33 6.87 -31.31
CA PHE A 28 13.87 5.55 -31.14
C PHE A 28 13.03 4.96 -30.01
N ALA A 29 12.10 4.09 -30.36
CA ALA A 29 11.55 3.16 -29.40
C ALA A 29 12.78 2.48 -28.81
N GLN A 30 13.22 2.96 -27.64
CA GLN A 30 14.21 2.22 -26.88
C GLN A 30 13.57 0.85 -26.73
N ASN A 31 14.28 -0.16 -27.19
CA ASN A 31 13.91 -1.56 -26.97
C ASN A 31 13.98 -1.78 -25.45
N THR A 32 12.94 -1.38 -24.77
CA THR A 32 12.79 -1.55 -23.33
C THR A 32 12.43 -3.02 -23.12
N ARG A 33 13.32 -3.73 -22.48
CA ARG A 33 13.03 -5.09 -22.03
C ARG A 33 11.95 -4.99 -20.96
N MET A 34 10.78 -5.54 -21.23
CA MET A 34 9.71 -5.61 -20.25
C MET A 34 10.02 -6.74 -19.28
N GLU A 35 10.06 -6.43 -18.01
CA GLU A 35 10.20 -7.41 -16.94
C GLU A 35 8.82 -7.75 -16.40
N THR A 36 8.63 -9.01 -16.04
CA THR A 36 7.39 -9.51 -15.46
C THR A 36 7.66 -10.10 -14.08
N PHE A 37 6.66 -10.08 -13.23
CA PHE A 37 6.64 -10.79 -11.96
C PHE A 37 5.33 -11.56 -11.80
N CYS A 38 5.27 -12.42 -10.81
CA CYS A 38 4.08 -13.17 -10.45
C CYS A 38 3.91 -13.15 -8.94
N ASN A 39 2.69 -12.95 -8.46
CA ASN A 39 2.41 -13.16 -7.05
C ASN A 39 2.38 -14.66 -6.69
N PRO A 40 2.72 -15.03 -5.47
CA PRO A 40 3.14 -14.17 -4.37
C PRO A 40 4.54 -13.57 -4.58
N LEU A 41 4.82 -12.46 -3.92
CA LEU A 41 6.16 -11.89 -3.91
C LEU A 41 7.17 -12.91 -3.40
N ASN A 42 8.30 -13.03 -4.09
CA ASN A 42 9.37 -13.96 -3.72
C ASN A 42 10.27 -13.29 -2.66
N VAL A 43 9.85 -13.35 -1.41
CA VAL A 43 10.60 -12.82 -0.25
C VAL A 43 10.94 -13.94 0.73
N ASP A 44 11.90 -13.70 1.60
CA ASP A 44 12.25 -14.62 2.69
C ASP A 44 11.21 -14.57 3.79
N TYR A 45 10.10 -15.28 3.59
CA TYR A 45 9.03 -15.37 4.58
C TYR A 45 9.53 -16.03 5.87
N THR A 46 9.18 -15.45 7.00
CA THR A 46 9.45 -16.04 8.31
C THR A 46 8.51 -17.21 8.58
N TYR A 47 8.96 -18.14 9.42
CA TYR A 47 8.11 -19.22 9.88
C TYR A 47 7.31 -18.75 11.09
N MET A 48 5.99 -18.91 11.03
CA MET A 48 5.09 -18.67 12.15
C MET A 48 4.57 -20.01 12.64
N ILE A 49 4.64 -20.23 13.96
CA ILE A 49 3.92 -21.33 14.60
C ILE A 49 2.50 -20.82 14.84
N TYR A 50 1.56 -21.38 14.12
CA TYR A 50 0.18 -20.92 14.15
C TYR A 50 -0.72 -21.77 15.03
N ASN A 51 -0.47 -23.04 15.09
CA ASN A 51 -1.22 -23.98 15.91
C ASN A 51 -0.24 -24.82 16.72
N SER A 52 -0.04 -24.43 17.98
CA SER A 52 0.86 -25.10 18.91
C SER A 52 0.45 -26.54 19.21
N ASP A 53 -0.85 -26.84 19.14
CA ASP A 53 -1.36 -28.18 19.41
C ASP A 53 -1.04 -29.18 18.30
N LYS A 54 -0.71 -28.67 17.11
CA LYS A 54 -0.37 -29.47 15.93
C LYS A 54 1.09 -29.32 15.50
N ASP A 55 1.87 -28.50 16.18
CA ASP A 55 3.26 -28.18 15.81
C ASP A 55 3.45 -27.78 14.33
N ILE A 56 2.47 -27.07 13.79
CA ILE A 56 2.50 -26.63 12.39
C ILE A 56 3.10 -25.24 12.29
N SER A 57 4.16 -25.13 11.50
CA SER A 57 4.79 -23.87 11.12
C SER A 57 4.45 -23.51 9.68
N TYR A 58 4.17 -22.22 9.45
CA TYR A 58 3.90 -21.70 8.11
C TYR A 58 4.93 -20.65 7.75
N ARG A 59 5.33 -20.66 6.49
CA ARG A 59 5.99 -19.50 5.89
C ARG A 59 4.92 -18.49 5.52
N SER A 60 4.72 -17.50 6.36
CA SER A 60 3.62 -16.54 6.22
C SER A 60 4.10 -15.11 6.34
N GLY A 61 3.45 -14.21 5.61
CA GLY A 61 3.55 -12.78 5.73
C GLY A 61 2.20 -12.14 5.44
N ALA A 62 1.84 -11.12 6.21
CA ALA A 62 0.58 -10.44 6.10
C ALA A 62 0.69 -8.97 6.49
N ASP A 63 -0.35 -8.21 6.18
CA ASP A 63 -0.54 -6.84 6.60
C ASP A 63 0.68 -5.95 6.22
N PRO A 64 1.06 -5.92 4.93
CA PRO A 64 2.27 -5.24 4.50
C PRO A 64 2.12 -3.71 4.57
N ALA A 65 3.00 -3.05 5.32
CA ALA A 65 3.20 -1.61 5.29
C ALA A 65 4.42 -1.29 4.44
N VAL A 66 4.21 -0.70 3.27
CA VAL A 66 5.29 -0.37 2.33
C VAL A 66 5.43 1.13 2.18
N VAL A 67 6.63 1.65 2.41
CA VAL A 67 6.93 3.08 2.33
C VAL A 67 8.22 3.34 1.55
N GLU A 68 8.26 4.47 0.86
CA GLU A 68 9.49 4.98 0.27
C GLU A 68 10.26 5.82 1.29
N PHE A 69 11.58 5.63 1.38
CA PHE A 69 12.46 6.45 2.18
C PHE A 69 13.83 6.58 1.50
N ARG A 70 14.19 7.80 1.14
CA ARG A 70 15.48 8.15 0.49
C ARG A 70 15.79 7.30 -0.75
N GLY A 71 14.82 7.16 -1.65
CA GLY A 71 14.96 6.44 -2.91
C GLY A 71 14.99 4.92 -2.77
N LYS A 72 14.53 4.38 -1.63
CA LYS A 72 14.36 2.96 -1.37
C LYS A 72 13.01 2.70 -0.74
N TYR A 73 12.50 1.51 -0.99
CA TYR A 73 11.28 1.02 -0.38
C TYR A 73 11.61 0.14 0.81
N TYR A 74 10.83 0.28 1.86
CA TYR A 74 10.91 -0.56 3.05
C TYR A 74 9.56 -1.19 3.30
N MET A 75 9.55 -2.49 3.56
CA MET A 75 8.35 -3.27 3.80
C MET A 75 8.38 -3.90 5.18
N PHE A 76 7.38 -3.58 5.99
CA PHE A 76 7.16 -4.12 7.32
C PHE A 76 5.93 -5.03 7.26
N VAL A 77 5.99 -6.16 7.96
CA VAL A 77 5.01 -7.24 7.82
C VAL A 77 4.74 -7.86 9.19
N THR A 78 3.52 -8.28 9.42
CA THR A 78 3.12 -8.96 10.65
C THR A 78 4.09 -10.09 11.00
N ARG A 79 4.62 -10.06 12.22
CA ARG A 79 5.50 -11.07 12.84
C ARG A 79 6.69 -11.50 12.00
N SER A 80 7.20 -10.61 11.18
CA SER A 80 8.31 -10.92 10.27
C SER A 80 9.68 -11.04 10.95
N HIS A 81 9.80 -10.62 12.20
CA HIS A 81 11.08 -10.55 12.92
C HIS A 81 12.17 -9.77 12.19
N GLY A 82 11.74 -8.77 11.43
CA GLY A 82 12.58 -7.93 10.62
C GLY A 82 11.75 -7.17 9.59
N TYR A 83 12.41 -6.69 8.57
CA TYR A 83 11.78 -5.97 7.46
C TYR A 83 12.62 -6.10 6.20
N TRP A 84 12.07 -5.73 5.08
CA TRP A 84 12.77 -5.81 3.80
C TRP A 84 13.02 -4.43 3.22
N HIS A 85 14.03 -4.33 2.37
CA HIS A 85 14.24 -3.16 1.53
C HIS A 85 14.38 -3.54 0.07
N SER A 86 13.95 -2.65 -0.81
CA SER A 86 14.02 -2.78 -2.26
C SER A 86 14.35 -1.44 -2.91
N THR A 87 14.82 -1.46 -4.16
CA THR A 87 14.94 -0.28 -5.02
C THR A 87 13.99 -0.33 -6.21
N ASP A 88 13.27 -1.43 -6.38
CA ASP A 88 12.48 -1.71 -7.59
C ASP A 88 11.12 -2.38 -7.28
N LEU A 89 10.78 -2.57 -6.00
CA LEU A 89 9.58 -3.26 -5.52
C LEU A 89 9.49 -4.74 -5.87
N GLN A 90 10.48 -5.30 -6.56
CA GLN A 90 10.52 -6.70 -6.96
C GLN A 90 11.56 -7.50 -6.18
N ASN A 91 12.76 -6.94 -6.05
CA ASN A 91 13.90 -7.58 -5.41
C ASN A 91 14.02 -7.06 -3.98
N TRP A 92 13.65 -7.90 -3.02
CA TRP A 92 13.60 -7.57 -1.62
C TRP A 92 14.75 -8.24 -0.85
N ASN A 93 15.43 -7.46 -0.01
CA ASN A 93 16.50 -7.93 0.85
C ASN A 93 16.09 -7.78 2.30
N PHE A 94 16.17 -8.88 3.04
CA PHE A 94 15.75 -8.93 4.44
C PHE A 94 16.77 -8.26 5.37
N ILE A 95 16.26 -7.52 6.34
CA ILE A 95 17.01 -6.95 7.46
C ILE A 95 16.43 -7.55 8.73
N PRO A 96 17.18 -8.36 9.49
CA PRO A 96 16.72 -8.88 10.77
C PRO A 96 16.41 -7.75 11.75
N ALA A 97 15.40 -7.94 12.57
CA ALA A 97 15.05 -6.98 13.61
C ALA A 97 16.21 -6.83 14.62
N PRO A 98 16.56 -5.59 14.98
CA PRO A 98 17.56 -5.37 16.02
C PRO A 98 17.06 -5.85 17.37
N ALA A 99 17.97 -6.16 18.27
CA ALA A 99 17.66 -6.75 19.58
C ALA A 99 16.78 -5.86 20.49
N ASN A 100 16.74 -4.55 20.20
CA ASN A 100 15.92 -3.58 20.93
C ASN A 100 14.54 -3.35 20.29
N TRP A 101 14.22 -4.08 19.23
CA TRP A 101 12.90 -4.04 18.61
C TRP A 101 11.91 -4.97 19.33
N TYR A 102 10.67 -4.98 18.89
CA TYR A 102 9.62 -5.83 19.50
C TYR A 102 10.01 -7.31 19.42
N PRO A 103 10.29 -7.98 20.56
CA PRO A 103 10.95 -9.29 20.54
C PRO A 103 10.09 -10.43 20.00
N GLN A 104 8.79 -10.23 19.89
CA GLN A 104 7.86 -11.26 19.40
C GLN A 104 7.25 -10.93 18.04
N GLY A 105 7.81 -9.92 17.36
CA GLY A 105 7.21 -9.40 16.16
C GLY A 105 5.94 -8.59 16.46
N CYS A 106 5.46 -7.93 15.47
CA CYS A 106 4.38 -6.98 15.53
C CYS A 106 3.24 -7.47 14.67
N ASN A 107 2.02 -7.27 15.09
CA ASN A 107 0.86 -7.45 14.24
C ASN A 107 0.56 -6.15 13.52
N ALA A 108 0.18 -6.23 12.25
CA ALA A 108 -0.28 -5.11 11.43
C ALA A 108 0.55 -3.84 11.63
N PRO A 109 1.80 -3.81 11.16
CA PRO A 109 2.68 -2.66 11.32
C PRO A 109 2.22 -1.49 10.47
N ALA A 110 2.58 -0.27 10.90
CA ALA A 110 2.52 0.93 10.08
C ALA A 110 3.89 1.59 9.99
N ALA A 111 4.15 2.27 8.90
CA ALA A 111 5.37 3.04 8.72
C ALA A 111 5.11 4.30 7.90
N HIS A 112 5.89 5.34 8.16
CA HIS A 112 5.82 6.58 7.40
C HIS A 112 7.17 7.27 7.36
N ASN A 113 7.54 7.86 6.23
CA ASN A 113 8.71 8.70 6.17
C ASN A 113 8.39 10.11 6.72
N TYR A 114 9.32 10.69 7.42
CA TYR A 114 9.21 12.05 7.89
C TYR A 114 10.59 12.72 7.94
N LYS A 115 10.80 13.72 7.09
CA LYS A 115 12.08 14.41 6.95
C LYS A 115 13.23 13.41 6.74
N ASP A 116 14.17 13.38 7.70
CA ASP A 116 15.34 12.52 7.66
C ASP A 116 15.17 11.20 8.42
N SER A 117 13.94 10.85 8.79
CA SER A 117 13.65 9.66 9.58
C SER A 117 12.57 8.80 8.95
N LEU A 118 12.75 7.50 9.03
CA LEU A 118 11.69 6.52 8.84
C LEU A 118 11.06 6.21 10.20
N LEU A 119 9.75 6.36 10.29
CA LEU A 119 8.95 6.07 11.46
C LEU A 119 8.31 4.69 11.32
N TYR A 120 8.16 4.00 12.42
CA TYR A 120 7.52 2.69 12.49
C TYR A 120 6.65 2.58 13.72
N VAL A 121 5.50 1.99 13.57
CA VAL A 121 4.52 1.75 14.63
C VAL A 121 4.02 0.33 14.50
N CYS A 122 3.75 -0.29 15.64
CA CYS A 122 3.31 -1.67 15.71
C CYS A 122 1.92 -1.77 16.32
N GLY A 123 1.06 -2.60 15.76
CA GLY A 123 -0.16 -3.01 16.41
C GLY A 123 0.15 -3.96 17.57
N ASP A 124 -0.15 -3.55 18.77
CA ASP A 124 0.00 -4.38 19.96
C ASP A 124 -1.33 -4.53 20.68
N PRO A 125 -1.94 -5.74 20.66
CA PRO A 125 -3.17 -5.99 21.40
C PRO A 125 -3.00 -5.94 22.92
N SER A 126 -1.76 -5.96 23.43
CA SER A 126 -1.48 -5.81 24.87
C SER A 126 -1.52 -4.37 25.38
N GLY A 127 -1.70 -3.40 24.49
CA GLY A 127 -2.23 -2.11 24.85
C GLY A 127 -1.29 -0.94 24.97
N SER A 128 0.01 -1.04 24.67
CA SER A 128 0.86 0.13 24.63
C SER A 128 1.74 0.16 23.40
N MET A 129 1.76 1.29 22.71
CA MET A 129 2.49 1.46 21.47
C MET A 129 3.54 2.54 21.57
N SER A 130 4.72 2.25 21.04
CA SER A 130 5.80 3.20 20.85
C SER A 130 6.00 3.50 19.38
N VAL A 131 6.28 4.76 19.06
CA VAL A 131 6.82 5.10 17.74
C VAL A 131 8.32 4.86 17.76
N LEU A 132 8.79 4.00 16.87
CA LEU A 132 10.21 3.83 16.60
C LEU A 132 10.62 4.71 15.43
N TYR A 133 11.84 5.19 15.42
CA TYR A 133 12.38 5.97 14.31
C TYR A 133 13.85 5.70 14.08
N THR A 134 14.27 5.85 12.84
CA THR A 134 15.67 5.74 12.42
C THR A 134 15.96 6.64 11.23
N ASP A 135 17.18 7.10 11.11
CA ASP A 135 17.72 7.80 9.92
C ASP A 135 18.49 6.85 8.99
N ASP A 136 18.78 5.64 9.45
CA ASP A 136 19.42 4.57 8.66
C ASP A 136 18.76 3.21 8.90
N PRO A 137 17.67 2.92 8.19
CA PRO A 137 16.96 1.65 8.36
C PRO A 137 17.81 0.41 8.03
N LYS A 138 18.85 0.56 7.20
CA LYS A 138 19.76 -0.56 6.90
C LYS A 138 20.65 -0.95 8.05
N LYS A 139 21.04 0.01 8.85
CA LYS A 139 21.87 -0.21 10.02
C LYS A 139 21.12 -0.83 11.17
N GLY A 140 19.79 -0.67 11.19
CA GLY A 140 18.95 -1.21 12.25
C GLY A 140 19.11 -0.49 13.60
N ASP A 141 19.54 0.76 13.58
CA ASP A 141 19.69 1.60 14.78
C ASP A 141 18.38 2.38 15.00
N TRP A 142 17.43 1.74 15.63
CA TRP A 142 16.12 2.31 15.92
C TRP A 142 16.08 2.91 17.32
N LYS A 143 15.50 4.09 17.42
CA LYS A 143 15.25 4.81 18.66
C LYS A 143 13.75 4.78 18.96
N GLY A 144 13.37 4.60 20.20
CA GLY A 144 11.98 4.56 20.64
C GLY A 144 11.53 5.87 21.26
N VAL A 145 10.31 6.28 20.95
CA VAL A 145 9.55 7.24 21.74
C VAL A 145 8.66 6.42 22.68
N PRO A 146 8.56 6.75 23.99
CA PRO A 146 7.70 6.01 24.91
C PRO A 146 6.27 5.89 24.41
N ALA A 147 5.58 4.84 24.86
CA ALA A 147 4.19 4.57 24.50
C ALA A 147 3.30 5.81 24.58
N ILE A 148 2.53 6.04 23.56
CA ILE A 148 1.74 7.27 23.36
C ILE A 148 0.25 7.03 23.34
N LEU A 149 -0.14 5.82 22.96
CA LEU A 149 -1.54 5.41 22.84
C LEU A 149 -1.71 3.97 23.34
N HIS A 150 -2.92 3.63 23.72
CA HIS A 150 -3.31 2.29 24.17
C HIS A 150 -4.43 1.76 23.27
N ASP A 151 -4.59 0.44 23.22
CA ASP A 151 -5.64 -0.26 22.48
C ASP A 151 -5.64 0.02 20.97
N LEU A 152 -4.45 0.15 20.39
CA LEU A 152 -4.30 0.36 18.96
C LEU A 152 -4.15 -0.98 18.25
N GLN A 153 -5.21 -1.44 17.63
CA GLN A 153 -5.19 -2.56 16.71
C GLN A 153 -5.12 -2.04 15.27
N ASP A 154 -4.24 -2.63 14.49
CA ASP A 154 -4.06 -2.32 13.08
C ASP A 154 -3.89 -0.80 12.83
N PRO A 155 -2.82 -0.19 13.34
CA PRO A 155 -2.62 1.24 13.20
C PRO A 155 -2.15 1.63 11.81
N ASP A 156 -2.43 2.88 11.43
CA ASP A 156 -1.74 3.62 10.37
C ASP A 156 -1.24 4.96 10.91
N LEU A 157 0.02 5.25 10.67
CA LEU A 157 0.64 6.53 11.01
C LEU A 157 0.80 7.35 9.73
N PHE A 158 0.05 8.42 9.62
CA PHE A 158 0.09 9.33 8.48
C PHE A 158 0.66 10.70 8.87
N ILE A 159 1.56 11.23 8.06
CA ILE A 159 2.08 12.59 8.20
C ILE A 159 1.78 13.37 6.93
N ASP A 160 1.01 14.43 7.08
CA ASP A 160 0.58 15.26 5.96
C ASP A 160 1.70 16.22 5.49
N ASP A 161 1.52 16.81 4.32
CA ASP A 161 2.48 17.75 3.70
C ASP A 161 2.74 18.99 4.57
N ASP A 162 1.74 19.43 5.36
CA ASP A 162 1.90 20.50 6.35
C ASP A 162 2.66 20.05 7.61
N GLY A 163 2.98 18.76 7.66
CA GLY A 163 3.71 18.11 8.73
C GLY A 163 2.88 17.80 9.96
N LYS A 164 1.58 17.88 9.93
CA LYS A 164 0.73 17.32 10.98
C LYS A 164 0.75 15.81 10.91
N ALA A 165 0.71 15.17 12.07
CA ALA A 165 0.71 13.74 12.20
C ALA A 165 -0.66 13.25 12.67
N TYR A 166 -1.07 12.12 12.14
CA TYR A 166 -2.34 11.48 12.45
C TYR A 166 -2.12 9.99 12.69
N MET A 167 -2.89 9.41 13.61
CA MET A 167 -2.98 7.98 13.82
C MET A 167 -4.38 7.53 13.49
N PHE A 168 -4.49 6.50 12.66
CA PHE A 168 -5.74 5.80 12.37
C PHE A 168 -5.63 4.38 12.88
N TRP A 169 -6.72 3.77 13.34
CA TRP A 169 -6.71 2.38 13.81
C TRP A 169 -8.11 1.80 13.89
N GLY A 170 -8.19 0.50 13.91
CA GLY A 170 -9.40 -0.28 14.15
C GLY A 170 -9.29 -1.67 13.55
N SER A 171 -9.83 -2.63 14.30
CA SER A 171 -9.92 -4.03 13.91
C SER A 171 -11.12 -4.59 14.69
N SER A 172 -12.32 -4.62 14.09
CA SER A 172 -13.53 -4.93 14.82
C SER A 172 -14.73 -5.25 13.93
N ASN A 173 -15.64 -6.02 14.49
CA ASN A 173 -17.00 -6.23 13.98
C ASN A 173 -18.05 -5.33 14.65
N VAL A 174 -17.65 -4.54 15.63
CA VAL A 174 -18.56 -3.68 16.43
C VAL A 174 -18.10 -2.22 16.44
N PHE A 175 -16.80 -1.99 16.58
CA PHE A 175 -16.25 -0.65 16.72
C PHE A 175 -15.86 -0.06 15.37
N LEU A 176 -15.97 1.25 15.26
CA LEU A 176 -15.62 2.00 14.07
C LEU A 176 -14.10 2.12 13.91
N ILE A 177 -13.64 2.36 12.69
CA ILE A 177 -12.31 2.90 12.42
C ILE A 177 -12.22 4.29 13.05
N ARG A 178 -11.11 4.56 13.70
CA ARG A 178 -10.89 5.77 14.51
C ARG A 178 -9.68 6.53 14.03
N GLY A 179 -9.63 7.80 14.40
CA GLY A 179 -8.49 8.65 14.12
C GLY A 179 -8.25 9.70 15.22
N ILE A 180 -6.99 10.15 15.31
CA ILE A 180 -6.58 11.23 16.21
C ILE A 180 -5.41 12.00 15.62
N GLU A 181 -5.36 13.32 15.82
CA GLU A 181 -4.16 14.12 15.55
C GLU A 181 -3.12 13.87 16.64
N LEU A 182 -1.85 13.82 16.25
CA LEU A 182 -0.71 13.65 17.16
C LEU A 182 0.16 14.89 17.18
N ASP A 183 0.65 15.27 18.37
CA ASP A 183 1.65 16.32 18.51
C ASP A 183 3.06 15.75 18.34
N ARG A 184 3.58 15.78 17.12
CA ARG A 184 4.92 15.30 16.79
C ARG A 184 6.05 16.02 17.50
N ASN A 185 5.84 17.28 17.89
CA ASN A 185 6.84 18.07 18.62
C ASN A 185 6.94 17.62 20.08
N HIS A 186 5.91 16.97 20.59
CA HIS A 186 5.83 16.40 21.93
C HIS A 186 5.75 14.87 21.86
N ARG A 187 6.63 14.23 21.11
CA ARG A 187 6.78 12.77 21.05
C ARG A 187 5.54 12.04 20.56
N PHE A 188 4.82 12.62 19.61
CA PHE A 188 3.59 12.05 19.05
C PHE A 188 2.48 11.80 20.09
N LEU A 189 2.43 12.60 21.15
CA LEU A 189 1.31 12.53 22.09
C LEU A 189 -0.01 12.87 21.40
N PRO A 190 -1.13 12.29 21.83
CA PRO A 190 -2.45 12.64 21.34
C PRO A 190 -2.73 14.14 21.46
N LYS A 191 -3.30 14.71 20.39
CA LYS A 191 -3.69 16.11 20.32
C LYS A 191 -5.18 16.23 19.98
N GLY A 192 -5.97 16.66 20.93
CA GLY A 192 -7.41 16.74 20.77
C GLY A 192 -8.12 15.43 21.08
N GLU A 193 -9.34 15.29 20.58
CA GLU A 193 -10.20 14.14 20.84
C GLU A 193 -10.12 13.10 19.73
N LYS A 194 -10.21 11.84 20.14
CA LYS A 194 -10.39 10.70 19.24
C LYS A 194 -11.72 10.84 18.50
N LYS A 195 -11.70 10.66 17.18
CA LYS A 195 -12.89 10.63 16.33
C LYS A 195 -13.18 9.22 15.85
N GLU A 196 -14.44 8.88 15.83
CA GLU A 196 -14.97 7.75 15.09
C GLU A 196 -15.25 8.20 13.66
N LEU A 197 -14.73 7.45 12.67
CA LEU A 197 -14.73 7.88 11.28
C LEU A 197 -15.78 7.17 10.45
N PHE A 198 -15.73 5.83 10.41
CA PHE A 198 -16.72 4.97 9.75
C PHE A 198 -16.67 3.55 10.31
N GLY A 199 -17.67 2.76 10.00
CA GLY A 199 -17.82 1.38 10.46
C GLY A 199 -18.46 0.48 9.42
N LEU A 200 -18.76 -0.75 9.81
CA LEU A 200 -19.49 -1.71 8.99
C LEU A 200 -20.85 -1.17 8.56
N ASP A 201 -21.20 -1.40 7.30
CA ASP A 201 -22.54 -1.14 6.76
C ASP A 201 -23.00 -2.33 5.90
N LEU A 202 -23.30 -3.44 6.54
CA LEU A 202 -23.68 -4.68 5.86
C LEU A 202 -24.98 -4.57 5.05
N ALA A 203 -25.77 -3.54 5.27
CA ALA A 203 -26.98 -3.30 4.51
C ALA A 203 -26.70 -2.75 3.11
N ASN A 204 -25.66 -1.91 2.99
CA ASN A 204 -25.28 -1.26 1.75
C ASN A 204 -24.00 -1.84 1.15
N HIS A 205 -23.11 -2.44 1.96
CA HIS A 205 -21.81 -2.95 1.57
C HIS A 205 -21.76 -4.48 1.70
N GLY A 206 -22.42 -5.19 0.80
CA GLY A 206 -22.50 -6.65 0.85
C GLY A 206 -21.15 -7.38 0.82
N TRP A 207 -20.10 -6.75 0.31
CA TRP A 207 -18.74 -7.30 0.27
C TRP A 207 -18.06 -7.35 1.65
N GLU A 208 -18.57 -6.63 2.64
CA GLU A 208 -18.08 -6.66 4.03
C GLU A 208 -18.58 -7.87 4.83
N ARG A 209 -19.40 -8.74 4.23
CA ARG A 209 -19.98 -9.92 4.90
C ARG A 209 -18.96 -11.04 5.04
N PHE A 210 -19.00 -11.69 6.19
CA PHE A 210 -18.21 -12.91 6.46
C PHE A 210 -18.52 -14.05 5.50
N GLY A 211 -17.61 -15.02 5.51
CA GLY A 211 -17.74 -16.32 4.85
C GLY A 211 -17.16 -16.37 3.46
N GLU A 212 -16.83 -17.58 3.03
CA GLU A 212 -16.45 -17.83 1.65
C GLU A 212 -17.53 -17.33 0.70
N ASN A 213 -17.16 -16.55 -0.31
CA ASN A 213 -18.06 -15.90 -1.25
C ASN A 213 -19.14 -15.01 -0.58
N HIS A 214 -18.83 -14.41 0.56
CA HIS A 214 -19.71 -13.58 1.38
C HIS A 214 -20.96 -14.33 1.91
N VAL A 215 -20.90 -15.64 2.02
CA VAL A 215 -21.98 -16.47 2.55
C VAL A 215 -21.62 -16.92 3.95
N SER A 216 -22.26 -16.35 4.95
CA SER A 216 -22.10 -16.74 6.35
C SER A 216 -23.46 -16.69 7.08
N ASP A 217 -23.67 -17.69 7.91
CA ASP A 217 -24.77 -17.73 8.88
C ASP A 217 -24.40 -17.06 10.21
N SER A 218 -23.22 -16.40 10.28
CA SER A 218 -22.73 -15.74 11.49
C SER A 218 -23.56 -14.50 11.80
N ASP A 219 -24.07 -14.42 13.03
CA ASP A 219 -24.76 -13.24 13.56
C ASP A 219 -23.85 -12.01 13.62
N LEU A 220 -22.52 -12.19 13.61
CA LEU A 220 -21.55 -11.11 13.63
C LEU A 220 -21.43 -10.41 12.27
N GLY A 221 -21.87 -11.05 11.21
CA GLY A 221 -22.11 -10.46 9.90
C GLY A 221 -20.90 -10.03 9.09
N GLY A 222 -19.90 -9.37 9.65
CA GLY A 222 -18.74 -8.83 8.95
C GLY A 222 -17.68 -8.27 9.89
N PHE A 223 -16.59 -7.74 9.31
CA PHE A 223 -15.45 -7.18 10.02
C PHE A 223 -14.77 -6.09 9.20
N ILE A 224 -14.18 -5.10 9.86
CA ILE A 224 -13.34 -4.09 9.24
C ILE A 224 -12.05 -3.92 10.04
N GLU A 225 -10.94 -3.69 9.35
CA GLU A 225 -9.62 -3.56 9.96
C GLU A 225 -8.64 -2.77 9.07
N GLY A 226 -7.41 -2.59 9.54
CA GLY A 226 -6.26 -2.20 8.72
C GLY A 226 -6.42 -0.88 7.96
N PRO A 227 -6.73 0.24 8.61
CA PRO A 227 -6.75 1.51 7.90
C PRO A 227 -5.38 1.83 7.30
N TRP A 228 -5.37 2.41 6.09
CA TRP A 228 -4.18 2.93 5.44
C TRP A 228 -4.51 4.21 4.67
N MET A 229 -3.81 5.30 4.98
CA MET A 229 -4.04 6.59 4.35
C MET A 229 -3.17 6.81 3.11
N THR A 230 -3.83 7.12 2.00
CA THR A 230 -3.17 7.61 0.78
C THR A 230 -3.68 9.01 0.46
N LYS A 231 -2.76 9.96 0.27
CA LYS A 231 -3.11 11.31 -0.21
C LYS A 231 -2.88 11.40 -1.72
N HIS A 232 -3.89 11.86 -2.46
CA HIS A 232 -3.78 12.08 -3.90
C HIS A 232 -4.59 13.30 -4.32
N ASN A 233 -3.95 14.22 -5.07
CA ASN A 233 -4.59 15.46 -5.58
C ASN A 233 -5.38 16.25 -4.52
N GLY A 234 -4.84 16.33 -3.31
CA GLY A 234 -5.45 17.07 -2.19
C GLY A 234 -6.61 16.35 -1.51
N LYS A 235 -6.96 15.14 -1.91
CA LYS A 235 -7.93 14.25 -1.26
C LYS A 235 -7.23 13.19 -0.42
N TYR A 236 -7.94 12.69 0.58
CA TYR A 236 -7.48 11.70 1.54
C TYR A 236 -8.30 10.43 1.38
N TYR A 237 -7.63 9.35 1.03
CA TYR A 237 -8.20 8.04 0.76
C TYR A 237 -7.82 7.11 1.91
N LEU A 238 -8.76 6.85 2.82
CA LEU A 238 -8.55 5.93 3.93
C LEU A 238 -9.05 4.55 3.54
N GLN A 239 -8.12 3.67 3.20
CA GLN A 239 -8.37 2.28 2.87
C GLN A 239 -8.71 1.49 4.15
N TYR A 240 -9.37 0.35 4.00
CA TYR A 240 -9.66 -0.59 5.10
C TYR A 240 -9.88 -1.99 4.55
N GLY A 241 -9.44 -3.00 5.30
CA GLY A 241 -9.64 -4.41 4.97
C GLY A 241 -10.99 -4.94 5.45
N SER A 242 -11.61 -5.84 4.69
CA SER A 242 -12.87 -6.52 5.01
C SER A 242 -13.07 -7.76 4.13
N PRO A 243 -13.83 -8.80 4.53
CA PRO A 243 -14.39 -9.02 5.87
C PRO A 243 -13.40 -9.66 6.84
N GLY A 244 -12.35 -10.31 6.38
CA GLY A 244 -11.35 -10.99 7.19
C GLY A 244 -10.45 -11.87 6.35
N THR A 245 -9.19 -11.97 6.76
CA THR A 245 -8.11 -12.63 6.00
C THR A 245 -8.28 -14.13 5.83
N GLU A 246 -9.16 -14.75 6.63
CA GLU A 246 -9.48 -16.18 6.55
C GLU A 246 -10.42 -16.54 5.40
N PHE A 247 -11.02 -15.55 4.75
CA PHE A 247 -11.98 -15.78 3.67
C PHE A 247 -11.39 -15.43 2.30
N ASN A 248 -11.81 -16.17 1.27
CA ASN A 248 -11.38 -15.94 -0.11
C ASN A 248 -11.76 -14.54 -0.64
N VAL A 249 -12.73 -13.92 -0.03
CA VAL A 249 -13.31 -12.62 -0.39
C VAL A 249 -12.65 -11.43 0.33
N TYR A 250 -11.56 -11.65 1.04
CA TYR A 250 -10.84 -10.57 1.70
C TYR A 250 -10.37 -9.53 0.69
N GLY A 251 -10.64 -8.26 0.97
CA GLY A 251 -10.31 -7.17 0.07
C GLY A 251 -10.16 -5.85 0.81
N ASP A 252 -9.79 -4.80 0.08
CA ASP A 252 -9.74 -3.44 0.60
C ASP A 252 -10.81 -2.56 -0.04
N GLY A 253 -11.53 -1.83 0.79
CA GLY A 253 -12.37 -0.71 0.40
C GLY A 253 -11.70 0.62 0.74
N VAL A 254 -12.34 1.72 0.35
CA VAL A 254 -11.84 3.06 0.64
C VAL A 254 -12.97 4.06 0.91
N TYR A 255 -12.72 4.91 1.89
CA TYR A 255 -13.49 6.13 2.13
C TYR A 255 -12.65 7.35 1.77
N VAL A 256 -13.27 8.40 1.25
CA VAL A 256 -12.59 9.60 0.73
C VAL A 256 -13.06 10.83 1.49
N ALA A 257 -12.11 11.74 1.78
CA ALA A 257 -12.37 13.00 2.46
C ALA A 257 -11.52 14.16 1.92
N ASP A 258 -11.89 15.38 2.29
CA ASP A 258 -11.10 16.60 2.04
C ASP A 258 -10.12 16.94 3.18
N HIS A 259 -10.19 16.20 4.26
CA HIS A 259 -9.32 16.38 5.43
C HIS A 259 -9.01 15.00 6.07
N PRO A 260 -7.79 14.78 6.61
CA PRO A 260 -7.42 13.48 7.20
C PRO A 260 -8.38 12.95 8.24
N MET A 261 -9.01 13.86 9.00
CA MET A 261 -9.99 13.53 10.05
C MET A 261 -11.44 13.59 9.57
N GLY A 262 -11.68 13.48 8.24
CA GLY A 262 -13.01 13.50 7.64
C GLY A 262 -13.72 14.86 7.65
N PRO A 263 -15.04 14.90 7.32
CA PRO A 263 -15.92 13.75 7.17
C PRO A 263 -15.62 12.89 5.95
N TYR A 264 -15.79 11.59 6.09
CA TYR A 264 -15.53 10.59 5.06
C TYR A 264 -16.77 10.21 4.27
N THR A 265 -16.59 9.99 2.98
CA THR A 265 -17.62 9.47 2.07
C THR A 265 -17.17 8.14 1.48
N TYR A 266 -18.04 7.14 1.51
CA TYR A 266 -17.78 5.84 0.88
C TYR A 266 -17.54 6.01 -0.62
N GLN A 267 -16.42 5.48 -1.13
CA GLN A 267 -16.10 5.60 -2.53
C GLN A 267 -17.04 4.75 -3.38
N LYS A 268 -17.43 5.27 -4.51
CA LYS A 268 -18.10 4.50 -5.55
C LYS A 268 -17.19 3.36 -6.06
N HIS A 269 -17.74 2.21 -6.34
CA HIS A 269 -17.03 1.03 -6.86
C HIS A 269 -16.04 0.39 -5.87
N ASN A 270 -16.38 0.33 -4.59
CA ASN A 270 -15.71 -0.55 -3.64
C ASN A 270 -16.18 -2.01 -3.83
N PRO A 271 -15.34 -3.00 -3.47
CA PRO A 271 -13.95 -2.86 -2.99
C PRO A 271 -12.99 -2.45 -4.10
N VAL A 272 -11.89 -1.76 -3.74
CA VAL A 272 -10.85 -1.32 -4.67
C VAL A 272 -9.84 -2.42 -4.97
N SER A 273 -9.59 -3.30 -4.02
CA SER A 273 -8.73 -4.48 -4.15
C SER A 273 -9.52 -5.72 -3.77
N TYR A 274 -9.62 -6.68 -4.70
CA TYR A 274 -10.49 -7.82 -4.52
C TYR A 274 -10.15 -8.95 -5.51
N LYS A 275 -9.85 -10.15 -5.02
CA LYS A 275 -9.54 -11.32 -5.84
C LYS A 275 -10.05 -12.61 -5.19
N PRO A 276 -11.33 -12.97 -5.35
CA PRO A 276 -11.96 -14.06 -4.62
C PRO A 276 -11.64 -15.46 -5.14
N GLY A 277 -10.89 -15.59 -6.21
CA GLY A 277 -10.57 -16.89 -6.82
C GLY A 277 -9.19 -16.95 -7.42
N GLY A 278 -8.75 -18.16 -7.82
CA GLY A 278 -7.45 -18.46 -8.37
C GLY A 278 -6.58 -19.26 -7.40
N PHE A 279 -5.31 -19.40 -7.72
CA PHE A 279 -4.31 -20.08 -6.87
C PHE A 279 -4.13 -19.37 -5.53
N MET A 280 -4.14 -18.04 -5.55
CA MET A 280 -4.17 -17.17 -4.38
C MET A 280 -5.46 -16.35 -4.39
N ASN A 281 -6.03 -16.13 -3.23
CA ASN A 281 -7.25 -15.35 -3.08
C ASN A 281 -7.16 -14.36 -1.92
N GLY A 282 -8.07 -13.38 -1.90
CA GLY A 282 -8.06 -12.26 -0.99
C GLY A 282 -7.62 -10.97 -1.67
N ALA A 283 -6.67 -10.28 -1.12
CA ALA A 283 -6.06 -8.99 -1.45
C ALA A 283 -6.51 -7.86 -0.52
N GLY A 284 -6.55 -8.13 0.77
CA GLY A 284 -6.94 -7.16 1.80
C GLY A 284 -5.84 -6.83 2.80
N HIS A 285 -6.14 -5.86 3.66
CA HIS A 285 -5.26 -5.25 4.67
C HIS A 285 -3.93 -4.82 4.04
N GLY A 286 -4.04 -3.92 3.09
CA GLY A 286 -2.93 -3.52 2.28
C GLY A 286 -2.46 -2.09 2.51
N SER A 287 -1.33 -1.78 1.89
CA SER A 287 -0.75 -0.45 1.81
C SER A 287 -0.53 -0.05 0.36
N SER A 288 -0.58 1.24 0.09
CA SER A 288 -0.37 1.77 -1.25
C SER A 288 0.81 2.73 -1.27
N VAL A 289 1.69 2.58 -2.24
CA VAL A 289 2.92 3.37 -2.36
C VAL A 289 3.13 3.81 -3.82
N LEU A 290 3.70 5.00 -4.00
CA LEU A 290 4.14 5.46 -5.31
C LEU A 290 5.43 4.73 -5.70
N GLY A 291 5.40 3.98 -6.79
CA GLY A 291 6.53 3.20 -7.29
C GLY A 291 7.59 4.05 -8.00
N PRO A 292 8.71 3.44 -8.41
CA PRO A 292 9.84 4.13 -9.02
C PRO A 292 9.53 4.74 -10.39
N ASP A 293 8.46 4.31 -11.01
CA ASP A 293 7.95 4.80 -12.31
C ASP A 293 6.83 5.83 -12.17
N SER A 294 6.57 6.31 -10.96
CA SER A 294 5.45 7.20 -10.63
C SER A 294 4.07 6.57 -10.82
N THR A 295 4.00 5.24 -10.88
CA THR A 295 2.76 4.46 -10.81
C THR A 295 2.52 4.03 -9.37
N TYR A 296 1.30 4.05 -8.90
CA TYR A 296 0.96 3.51 -7.59
C TYR A 296 0.94 1.99 -7.62
N TRP A 297 1.36 1.40 -6.51
CA TRP A 297 1.35 -0.03 -6.27
C TRP A 297 0.70 -0.34 -4.95
N HIS A 298 -0.22 -1.28 -4.97
CA HIS A 298 -0.92 -1.76 -3.79
C HIS A 298 -0.33 -3.09 -3.35
N PHE A 299 0.08 -3.17 -2.09
CA PHE A 299 0.55 -4.39 -1.44
C PHE A 299 -0.53 -4.88 -0.51
N ALA A 300 -0.79 -6.17 -0.49
CA ALA A 300 -1.84 -6.75 0.34
C ALA A 300 -1.53 -8.18 0.79
N SER A 301 -2.33 -8.67 1.71
CA SER A 301 -2.32 -10.07 2.15
C SER A 301 -3.19 -10.92 1.23
N MET A 302 -2.67 -12.09 0.85
CA MET A 302 -3.46 -13.13 0.16
C MET A 302 -3.27 -14.48 0.82
N SER A 303 -4.30 -15.32 0.80
CA SER A 303 -4.25 -16.68 1.29
C SER A 303 -3.91 -17.66 0.18
N LEU A 304 -3.06 -18.64 0.48
CA LEU A 304 -2.84 -19.79 -0.39
C LEU A 304 -3.93 -20.85 -0.23
N SER A 305 -4.68 -20.83 0.85
CA SER A 305 -5.85 -21.66 1.17
C SER A 305 -5.66 -23.18 1.04
N ILE A 306 -4.43 -23.68 1.12
CA ILE A 306 -4.16 -25.10 0.91
C ILE A 306 -4.28 -25.88 2.22
N ASN A 307 -3.70 -25.38 3.30
CA ASN A 307 -3.59 -26.09 4.56
C ASN A 307 -4.28 -25.39 5.72
N VAL A 308 -4.21 -24.09 5.74
CA VAL A 308 -4.70 -23.25 6.85
C VAL A 308 -5.10 -21.89 6.32
N ASN A 309 -6.23 -21.39 6.76
CA ASN A 309 -6.76 -20.06 6.40
C ASN A 309 -5.82 -18.90 6.75
N TRP A 310 -4.85 -19.14 7.62
CA TRP A 310 -3.86 -18.17 8.05
C TRP A 310 -2.50 -18.30 7.37
N GLU A 311 -2.37 -19.20 6.39
CA GLU A 311 -1.18 -19.25 5.56
C GLU A 311 -1.25 -18.19 4.48
N ARG A 312 -0.71 -17.02 4.79
CA ARG A 312 -0.78 -15.83 3.97
C ARG A 312 0.54 -15.55 3.26
N ARG A 313 0.43 -14.88 2.13
CA ARG A 313 1.56 -14.37 1.35
C ARG A 313 1.31 -12.92 0.98
N LEU A 314 2.40 -12.24 0.68
CA LEU A 314 2.38 -10.86 0.22
C LEU A 314 2.19 -10.82 -1.28
N CYS A 315 1.37 -9.92 -1.73
CA CYS A 315 1.14 -9.65 -3.14
C CYS A 315 1.29 -8.17 -3.46
N MET A 316 1.46 -7.88 -4.73
CA MET A 316 1.60 -6.53 -5.26
C MET A 316 0.76 -6.40 -6.52
N PHE A 317 0.02 -5.30 -6.63
CA PHE A 317 -0.86 -5.02 -7.77
C PHE A 317 -0.69 -3.59 -8.25
N PRO A 318 -0.82 -3.33 -9.55
CA PRO A 318 -0.92 -1.97 -10.06
C PRO A 318 -2.16 -1.28 -9.49
N MET A 319 -2.01 -0.03 -9.10
CA MET A 319 -3.08 0.80 -8.57
C MET A 319 -3.05 2.19 -9.21
N GLY A 320 -4.18 2.86 -9.26
CA GLY A 320 -4.28 4.20 -9.81
C GLY A 320 -5.54 4.93 -9.38
N PHE A 321 -5.70 6.10 -9.98
CA PHE A 321 -6.88 6.94 -9.83
C PHE A 321 -7.37 7.31 -11.21
N ASP A 322 -8.67 7.25 -11.43
CA ASP A 322 -9.26 7.71 -12.68
C ASP A 322 -9.43 9.24 -12.71
N ASN A 323 -9.99 9.76 -13.80
CA ASN A 323 -10.18 11.21 -13.98
C ASN A 323 -11.16 11.83 -12.95
N ASP A 324 -12.01 11.02 -12.36
CA ASP A 324 -12.97 11.46 -11.33
C ASP A 324 -12.38 11.29 -9.90
N GLY A 325 -11.13 10.84 -9.81
CA GLY A 325 -10.44 10.59 -8.55
C GLY A 325 -10.88 9.29 -7.86
N ILE A 326 -11.44 8.34 -8.60
CA ILE A 326 -11.78 7.02 -8.06
C ILE A 326 -10.51 6.17 -7.98
N MET A 327 -10.15 5.76 -6.79
CA MET A 327 -9.07 4.80 -6.55
C MET A 327 -9.48 3.42 -7.07
N PHE A 328 -8.59 2.75 -7.78
CA PHE A 328 -8.80 1.38 -8.25
C PHE A 328 -7.52 0.57 -8.23
N CYS A 329 -7.64 -0.74 -8.12
CA CYS A 329 -6.52 -1.68 -8.12
C CYS A 329 -6.78 -2.78 -9.16
N ASP A 330 -5.79 -3.10 -9.98
CA ASP A 330 -5.92 -4.16 -10.99
C ASP A 330 -5.45 -5.50 -10.44
N THR A 331 -6.37 -6.27 -9.89
CA THR A 331 -6.11 -7.60 -9.31
C THR A 331 -6.35 -8.75 -10.28
N ARG A 332 -6.74 -8.49 -11.54
CA ARG A 332 -7.16 -9.51 -12.53
C ARG A 332 -6.11 -10.58 -12.77
N PHE A 333 -4.84 -10.20 -12.80
CA PHE A 333 -3.71 -11.09 -13.07
C PHE A 333 -2.88 -11.35 -11.80
N GLY A 334 -3.51 -11.32 -10.64
CA GLY A 334 -2.80 -11.41 -9.37
C GLY A 334 -1.90 -12.63 -9.22
N ASP A 335 -2.28 -13.78 -9.73
CA ASP A 335 -1.54 -15.04 -9.70
C ASP A 335 -1.02 -15.50 -11.08
N TYR A 336 -0.99 -14.60 -12.06
CA TYR A 336 -0.36 -14.78 -13.37
C TYR A 336 0.79 -13.80 -13.54
N PRO A 337 1.76 -14.09 -14.42
CA PRO A 337 2.81 -13.13 -14.76
C PRO A 337 2.22 -11.83 -15.32
N HIS A 338 2.63 -10.71 -14.78
CA HIS A 338 2.29 -9.40 -15.29
C HIS A 338 3.48 -8.42 -15.14
N TYR A 339 3.35 -7.24 -15.72
CA TYR A 339 4.47 -6.32 -15.78
C TYR A 339 4.85 -5.79 -14.41
N ALA A 340 6.16 -5.76 -14.19
CA ALA A 340 6.77 -5.21 -13.01
C ALA A 340 6.87 -3.67 -13.08
N PRO A 341 7.04 -2.98 -11.93
CA PRO A 341 7.34 -1.56 -11.91
C PRO A 341 8.56 -1.23 -12.75
N ALA A 342 8.49 -0.20 -13.59
CA ALA A 342 9.62 0.31 -14.32
C ALA A 342 10.58 1.06 -13.38
N VAL A 343 11.89 0.86 -13.58
CA VAL A 343 12.91 1.55 -12.77
C VAL A 343 13.69 2.50 -13.65
N PRO A 344 13.62 3.83 -13.43
CA PRO A 344 14.32 4.81 -14.22
C PRO A 344 15.85 4.57 -14.30
N GLY A 345 16.40 4.68 -15.50
CA GLY A 345 17.84 4.51 -15.76
C GLY A 345 18.30 3.05 -15.93
N LYS A 346 17.47 2.05 -15.70
CA LYS A 346 17.77 0.66 -16.04
C LYS A 346 17.44 0.38 -17.50
N LYS A 347 18.39 -0.24 -18.24
CA LYS A 347 18.09 -0.79 -19.57
C LYS A 347 16.98 -1.83 -19.45
N GLY A 348 15.94 -1.67 -20.24
CA GLY A 348 14.82 -2.59 -20.23
C GLY A 348 13.63 -2.13 -19.41
N GLU A 349 13.52 -0.82 -19.16
CA GLU A 349 12.37 -0.25 -18.47
C GLU A 349 11.07 -0.46 -19.22
N PHE A 350 10.06 -0.91 -18.51
CA PHE A 350 8.66 -0.82 -18.91
C PHE A 350 8.04 0.41 -18.26
N ARG A 351 7.36 1.23 -19.04
CA ARG A 351 6.67 2.42 -18.52
C ARG A 351 5.20 2.12 -18.35
N GLY A 352 4.87 1.75 -17.13
CA GLY A 352 3.50 1.54 -16.76
C GLY A 352 2.89 0.28 -17.37
N TRP A 353 1.75 -0.08 -16.87
CA TRP A 353 0.94 -1.13 -17.45
C TRP A 353 0.07 -0.53 -18.56
N MET A 354 0.18 -1.09 -19.74
CA MET A 354 -0.75 -0.73 -20.78
C MET A 354 -2.14 -1.22 -20.40
N LEU A 355 -3.05 -0.31 -20.27
CA LEU A 355 -4.45 -0.64 -20.40
C LEU A 355 -4.62 -1.21 -21.82
N LEU A 356 -4.83 -2.50 -21.90
CA LEU A 356 -5.21 -3.16 -23.13
C LEU A 356 -6.65 -2.81 -23.47
#